data_b3b1e9a1686532d676ca3996558c5a3b
#
_entry.id   b3b1e9a1686532d676ca3996558c5a3b
#
_cell.length_a   1.000
_cell.length_b   1.000
_cell.length_c   1.000
_cell.angle_alpha   90.00
_cell.angle_beta   90.00
_cell.angle_gamma   90.00
#
_symmetry.space_group_name_H-M   'P 1'
#
loop_
_entity.id
_entity.type
_entity.pdbx_description
1 polymer ?
#
loop_
_entity_poly.entity_id
_entity_poly.type
_entity_poly.pdbx_seq_one_letter_code
_entity_poly.pdbx_strand_id
1 'polypeptide(L)'
;MQPKWVLGIDLGTTHVKALALDNTGQVVFKENLTPRLYTSADGRYEQDPHEIMAMVQSLIKCCRSHASLLSIGLSGAMHTFIAVDEHSEPVTRVWTWMDRRASTAAQRLRTQGTAEQWYQRTGCPVHAMSPAVKWLYFGHFTGALRPVALKDWIFHELTGCWATDFSTAAASGMLALSGVWDEEILNTLRLTPNMLPAIHPWDYNVNDVVLGGTDGALAHYGLNVLLQDHSGVMTWGTSAAIRVSTDALTPQQFMSSGSFAYFLGPMRGYLIGQALSNAGNVMAWTSKVLKMPIEEVIARAVSSIESREPLPLFIPYLFGERSPSWDETRTARFENILPEHDVGHFAGAVVLSLLALIRAAYKRLETSVGPLKSLHTGSNLSPMTPWGRLVTRLFDVPVFSVPDEDASAFGAAKLAARRQGWTVLMDVPEALSQESVENALLPDGWVSRVDDMVSFLHDKNVG
;
A
#
# COMPACT_ATOMS: atom_id res chain seq x y z
N MET A 1 8.41 8.02 -39.04
CA MET A 1 8.19 8.86 -37.86
C MET A 1 8.51 8.02 -36.62
N GLN A 2 9.19 8.60 -35.67
CA GLN A 2 9.45 7.91 -34.39
C GLN A 2 8.12 7.65 -33.66
N PRO A 3 7.89 6.47 -33.03
CA PRO A 3 6.66 6.23 -32.27
C PRO A 3 6.50 7.25 -31.16
N LYS A 4 5.26 7.53 -30.77
CA LYS A 4 4.92 8.49 -29.72
C LYS A 4 4.44 7.72 -28.50
N TRP A 5 5.07 7.92 -27.34
CA TRP A 5 4.76 7.23 -26.09
C TRP A 5 4.48 8.23 -24.96
N VAL A 6 3.77 7.76 -23.97
CA VAL A 6 3.66 8.37 -22.64
C VAL A 6 4.21 7.39 -21.61
N LEU A 7 4.78 7.89 -20.51
CA LEU A 7 5.50 7.11 -19.53
C LEU A 7 4.85 7.26 -18.15
N GLY A 8 4.56 6.16 -17.48
CA GLY A 8 4.26 6.11 -16.07
C GLY A 8 5.50 5.63 -15.29
N ILE A 9 5.84 6.32 -14.23
CA ILE A 9 6.93 5.93 -13.30
C ILE A 9 6.33 5.73 -11.92
N ASP A 10 6.55 4.54 -11.35
CA ASP A 10 6.14 4.20 -9.98
C ASP A 10 7.37 4.11 -9.08
N LEU A 11 7.43 4.99 -8.10
CA LEU A 11 8.51 5.11 -7.12
C LEU A 11 8.21 4.19 -5.92
N GLY A 12 8.34 2.88 -6.14
CA GLY A 12 8.09 1.87 -5.13
C GLY A 12 9.27 1.65 -4.18
N THR A 13 9.01 1.00 -3.05
CA THR A 13 10.05 0.70 -2.05
C THR A 13 11.01 -0.40 -2.52
N THR A 14 10.52 -1.37 -3.28
CA THR A 14 11.32 -2.50 -3.77
C THR A 14 11.86 -2.23 -5.18
N HIS A 15 11.08 -1.56 -6.01
CA HIS A 15 11.43 -1.26 -7.40
C HIS A 15 10.99 0.15 -7.77
N VAL A 16 11.79 0.84 -8.58
CA VAL A 16 11.36 1.96 -9.39
C VAL A 16 10.97 1.38 -10.75
N LYS A 17 9.69 1.49 -11.10
CA LYS A 17 9.14 0.86 -12.30
C LYS A 17 8.80 1.91 -13.33
N ALA A 18 9.02 1.60 -14.58
CA ALA A 18 8.62 2.40 -15.73
C ALA A 18 7.78 1.58 -16.71
N LEU A 19 6.67 2.15 -17.16
CA LEU A 19 5.76 1.56 -18.11
C LEU A 19 5.33 2.61 -19.13
N ALA A 20 5.55 2.34 -20.43
CA ALA A 20 5.09 3.26 -21.47
C ALA A 20 3.91 2.70 -22.25
N LEU A 21 3.01 3.63 -22.62
CA LEU A 21 1.84 3.36 -23.46
C LEU A 21 1.98 4.08 -24.80
N ASP A 22 1.51 3.44 -25.86
CA ASP A 22 1.26 4.10 -27.13
C ASP A 22 -0.13 4.77 -27.17
N ASN A 23 -0.47 5.38 -28.28
CA ASN A 23 -1.75 6.07 -28.47
C ASN A 23 -2.97 5.13 -28.56
N THR A 24 -2.77 3.82 -28.63
CA THR A 24 -3.83 2.80 -28.56
C THR A 24 -4.06 2.32 -27.14
N GLY A 25 -3.18 2.70 -26.19
CA GLY A 25 -3.20 2.25 -24.81
C GLY A 25 -2.46 0.94 -24.58
N GLN A 26 -1.77 0.42 -25.61
CA GLN A 26 -0.94 -0.78 -25.45
C GLN A 26 0.33 -0.47 -24.68
N VAL A 27 0.74 -1.41 -23.81
CA VAL A 27 2.01 -1.36 -23.13
C VAL A 27 3.13 -1.73 -24.09
N VAL A 28 3.99 -0.77 -24.41
CA VAL A 28 5.07 -0.89 -25.41
C VAL A 28 6.47 -0.90 -24.82
N PHE A 29 6.58 -0.59 -23.52
CA PHE A 29 7.85 -0.58 -22.80
C PHE A 29 7.62 -0.87 -21.33
N LYS A 30 8.49 -1.68 -20.73
CA LYS A 30 8.58 -1.91 -19.29
C LYS A 30 10.03 -2.05 -18.88
N GLU A 31 10.37 -1.45 -17.74
CA GLU A 31 11.68 -1.54 -17.12
C GLU A 31 11.56 -1.38 -15.61
N ASN A 32 12.36 -2.13 -14.86
CA ASN A 32 12.38 -2.08 -13.39
C ASN A 32 13.81 -1.93 -12.90
N LEU A 33 14.03 -1.00 -11.99
CA LEU A 33 15.30 -0.81 -11.30
C LEU A 33 15.10 -1.02 -9.80
N THR A 34 16.05 -1.68 -9.14
CA THR A 34 15.99 -1.99 -7.71
C THR A 34 16.82 -0.98 -6.91
N PRO A 35 16.20 -0.04 -6.19
CA PRO A 35 16.93 0.88 -5.34
C PRO A 35 17.50 0.15 -4.12
N ARG A 36 18.64 0.60 -3.64
CA ARG A 36 19.24 0.04 -2.43
C ARG A 36 18.41 0.41 -1.21
N LEU A 37 18.08 -0.60 -0.40
CA LEU A 37 17.43 -0.41 0.89
C LEU A 37 18.49 -0.47 2.00
N TYR A 38 18.62 0.61 2.76
CA TYR A 38 19.52 0.72 3.90
C TYR A 38 18.74 0.41 5.17
N THR A 39 19.17 -0.60 5.91
CA THR A 39 18.50 -1.06 7.14
C THR A 39 19.47 -1.11 8.30
N SER A 40 18.97 -0.93 9.52
CA SER A 40 19.74 -1.12 10.75
C SER A 40 18.87 -1.57 11.91
N ALA A 41 19.50 -2.04 12.98
CA ALA A 41 18.82 -2.60 14.15
C ALA A 41 17.95 -1.59 14.93
N ASP A 42 18.19 -0.29 14.73
CA ASP A 42 17.40 0.80 15.33
C ASP A 42 16.04 1.04 14.65
N GLY A 43 15.67 0.21 13.67
CA GLY A 43 14.40 0.30 12.94
C GLY A 43 14.46 1.15 11.68
N ARG A 44 15.63 1.46 11.19
CA ARG A 44 15.89 2.21 9.96
C ARG A 44 15.53 1.40 8.73
N TYR A 45 14.76 2.01 7.81
CA TYR A 45 14.45 1.49 6.47
C TYR A 45 14.46 2.67 5.49
N GLU A 46 15.60 2.93 4.86
CA GLU A 46 15.85 4.13 4.07
C GLU A 46 16.29 3.81 2.66
N GLN A 47 16.03 4.77 1.76
CA GLN A 47 16.57 4.77 0.38
C GLN A 47 17.32 6.09 0.14
N ASP A 48 18.22 6.10 -0.84
CA ASP A 48 18.94 7.31 -1.23
C ASP A 48 18.10 8.07 -2.28
N PRO A 49 17.67 9.33 -2.01
CA PRO A 49 16.85 10.08 -2.94
C PRO A 49 17.59 10.38 -4.27
N HIS A 50 18.88 10.63 -4.22
CA HIS A 50 19.69 10.92 -5.43
C HIS A 50 19.88 9.65 -6.28
N GLU A 51 20.04 8.48 -5.66
CA GLU A 51 20.05 7.19 -6.37
C GLU A 51 18.72 6.97 -7.10
N ILE A 52 17.57 7.23 -6.44
CA ILE A 52 16.25 7.12 -7.06
C ILE A 52 16.09 8.13 -8.21
N MET A 53 16.52 9.38 -8.03
CA MET A 53 16.47 10.38 -9.10
C MET A 53 17.32 9.98 -10.31
N ALA A 54 18.51 9.43 -10.09
CA ALA A 54 19.35 8.91 -11.17
C ALA A 54 18.67 7.73 -11.91
N MET A 55 17.97 6.85 -11.18
CA MET A 55 17.15 5.77 -11.78
C MET A 55 16.02 6.34 -12.63
N VAL A 56 15.28 7.33 -12.14
CA VAL A 56 14.20 8.02 -12.88
C VAL A 56 14.75 8.63 -14.18
N GLN A 57 15.87 9.35 -14.10
CA GLN A 57 16.51 9.93 -15.28
C GLN A 57 16.97 8.86 -16.29
N SER A 58 17.52 7.74 -15.80
CA SER A 58 17.92 6.62 -16.65
C SER A 58 16.74 5.99 -17.38
N LEU A 59 15.62 5.75 -16.69
CA LEU A 59 14.38 5.21 -17.27
C LEU A 59 13.79 6.15 -18.32
N ILE A 60 13.74 7.46 -18.04
CA ILE A 60 13.30 8.48 -19.01
C ILE A 60 14.21 8.49 -20.24
N LYS A 61 15.53 8.46 -20.05
CA LYS A 61 16.50 8.42 -21.13
C LYS A 61 16.35 7.15 -21.97
N CYS A 62 16.19 6.01 -21.32
CA CYS A 62 15.97 4.73 -22.01
C CYS A 62 14.69 4.79 -22.85
N CYS A 63 13.57 5.24 -22.31
CA CYS A 63 12.32 5.39 -23.05
C CYS A 63 12.48 6.34 -24.25
N ARG A 64 13.14 7.49 -24.08
CA ARG A 64 13.41 8.47 -25.16
C ARG A 64 14.30 7.93 -26.27
N SER A 65 15.11 6.92 -26.03
CA SER A 65 15.93 6.28 -27.08
C SER A 65 15.09 5.43 -28.05
N HIS A 66 13.88 5.00 -27.63
CA HIS A 66 12.98 4.17 -28.44
C HIS A 66 11.86 4.97 -29.10
N ALA A 67 11.41 6.08 -28.47
CA ALA A 67 10.25 6.83 -28.92
C ALA A 67 10.34 8.32 -28.58
N SER A 68 9.50 9.12 -29.24
CA SER A 68 9.21 10.50 -28.82
C SER A 68 8.32 10.45 -27.56
N LEU A 69 8.90 10.75 -26.41
CA LEU A 69 8.21 10.79 -25.13
C LEU A 69 7.43 12.10 -25.00
N LEU A 70 6.09 12.00 -24.94
CA LEU A 70 5.18 13.15 -24.93
C LEU A 70 4.84 13.67 -23.53
N SER A 71 4.71 12.77 -22.57
CA SER A 71 4.48 13.13 -21.16
C SER A 71 4.85 12.00 -20.20
N ILE A 72 5.06 12.36 -18.95
CA ILE A 72 5.45 11.48 -17.86
C ILE A 72 4.45 11.65 -16.72
N GLY A 73 3.89 10.56 -16.18
CA GLY A 73 3.09 10.57 -14.97
C GLY A 73 3.86 9.91 -13.83
N LEU A 74 3.69 10.40 -12.61
CA LEU A 74 4.35 9.88 -11.43
C LEU A 74 3.38 9.12 -10.53
N SER A 75 3.85 8.04 -9.94
CA SER A 75 3.24 7.32 -8.82
C SER A 75 4.28 7.18 -7.72
N GLY A 76 3.87 7.19 -6.47
CA GLY A 76 4.82 7.01 -5.37
C GLY A 76 4.27 6.21 -4.20
N ALA A 77 5.16 5.44 -3.57
CA ALA A 77 4.83 4.70 -2.36
C ALA A 77 4.30 5.65 -1.28
N MET A 78 3.21 5.24 -0.64
CA MET A 78 2.61 5.98 0.48
C MET A 78 3.62 6.15 1.62
N HIS A 79 3.46 7.21 2.41
CA HIS A 79 4.19 7.44 3.67
C HIS A 79 5.71 7.59 3.54
N THR A 80 6.23 7.89 2.37
CA THR A 80 7.63 8.31 2.23
C THR A 80 7.84 9.67 2.87
N PHE A 81 9.02 9.88 3.44
CA PHE A 81 9.39 11.12 4.11
C PHE A 81 10.84 11.48 3.79
N ILE A 82 11.06 12.73 3.43
CA ILE A 82 12.37 13.37 3.28
C ILE A 82 12.28 14.74 3.97
N ALA A 83 13.30 15.13 4.70
CA ALA A 83 13.50 16.54 5.07
C ALA A 83 14.39 17.21 4.02
N VAL A 84 13.97 18.35 3.49
CA VAL A 84 14.76 19.16 2.55
C VAL A 84 15.04 20.53 3.13
N ASP A 85 16.15 21.14 2.73
CA ASP A 85 16.55 22.48 3.14
C ASP A 85 15.93 23.59 2.26
N GLU A 86 16.36 24.83 2.46
CA GLU A 86 15.91 26.00 1.70
C GLU A 86 16.32 25.97 0.22
N HIS A 87 17.34 25.18 -0.12
CA HIS A 87 17.82 24.98 -1.49
C HIS A 87 17.15 23.76 -2.17
N SER A 88 16.18 23.14 -1.49
CA SER A 88 15.49 21.90 -1.94
C SER A 88 16.36 20.65 -1.88
N GLU A 89 17.55 20.72 -1.25
CA GLU A 89 18.43 19.57 -1.11
C GLU A 89 18.00 18.67 0.05
N PRO A 90 17.94 17.32 -0.16
CA PRO A 90 17.63 16.37 0.89
C PRO A 90 18.69 16.36 1.99
N VAL A 91 18.28 16.70 3.22
CA VAL A 91 19.15 16.60 4.42
C VAL A 91 18.99 15.24 5.12
N THR A 92 18.00 14.45 4.70
CA THR A 92 17.83 13.05 5.13
C THR A 92 17.76 12.15 3.91
N ARG A 93 18.00 10.84 4.12
CA ARG A 93 17.53 9.82 3.20
C ARG A 93 16.01 9.77 3.17
N VAL A 94 15.44 9.05 2.20
CA VAL A 94 14.01 8.74 2.16
C VAL A 94 13.69 7.73 3.26
N TRP A 95 12.88 8.12 4.25
CA TRP A 95 12.35 7.17 5.22
C TRP A 95 11.12 6.50 4.62
N THR A 96 11.22 5.21 4.38
CA THR A 96 10.11 4.44 3.77
C THR A 96 8.99 4.21 4.78
N TRP A 97 7.87 3.65 4.32
CA TRP A 97 6.76 3.24 5.20
C TRP A 97 7.16 2.17 6.23
N MET A 98 8.25 1.43 5.97
CA MET A 98 8.79 0.41 6.88
C MET A 98 9.63 0.98 8.01
N ASP A 99 10.04 2.25 7.95
CA ASP A 99 10.88 2.87 8.97
C ASP A 99 10.12 2.99 10.29
N ARG A 100 10.71 2.46 11.36
CA ARG A 100 10.09 2.36 12.68
C ARG A 100 10.72 3.26 13.73
N ARG A 101 11.68 4.11 13.38
CA ARG A 101 12.34 5.02 14.35
C ARG A 101 11.35 5.93 15.07
N ALA A 102 10.27 6.32 14.41
CA ALA A 102 9.24 7.19 14.98
C ALA A 102 8.26 6.47 15.93
N SER A 103 8.46 5.18 16.27
CA SER A 103 7.57 4.39 17.16
C SER A 103 7.37 5.05 18.52
N THR A 104 8.44 5.61 19.12
CA THR A 104 8.34 6.30 20.43
C THR A 104 7.48 7.57 20.34
N ALA A 105 7.54 8.31 19.25
CA ALA A 105 6.69 9.47 19.03
C ALA A 105 5.22 9.06 18.80
N ALA A 106 4.97 8.00 18.04
CA ALA A 106 3.62 7.44 17.86
C ALA A 106 3.03 7.00 19.21
N GLN A 107 3.80 6.25 19.99
CA GLN A 107 3.36 5.77 21.32
C GLN A 107 3.05 6.95 22.26
N ARG A 108 3.88 8.00 22.27
CA ARG A 108 3.62 9.21 23.05
C ARG A 108 2.30 9.87 22.69
N LEU A 109 2.01 10.05 21.39
CA LEU A 109 0.73 10.61 20.92
C LEU A 109 -0.46 9.74 21.37
N ARG A 110 -0.33 8.41 21.33
CA ARG A 110 -1.37 7.49 21.80
C ARG A 110 -1.60 7.61 23.32
N THR A 111 -0.56 7.61 24.11
CA THR A 111 -0.68 7.72 25.58
C THR A 111 -1.21 9.08 26.04
N GLN A 112 -1.03 10.13 25.24
CA GLN A 112 -1.56 11.47 25.51
C GLN A 112 -3.00 11.67 25.02
N GLY A 113 -3.61 10.68 24.34
CA GLY A 113 -4.94 10.77 23.74
C GLY A 113 -5.01 11.60 22.45
N THR A 114 -3.88 12.14 21.98
CA THR A 114 -3.82 12.98 20.78
C THR A 114 -3.97 12.15 19.49
N ALA A 115 -3.59 10.88 19.53
CA ALA A 115 -3.60 10.00 18.36
C ALA A 115 -5.00 9.82 17.76
N GLU A 116 -6.04 9.65 18.62
CA GLU A 116 -7.42 9.49 18.19
C GLU A 116 -7.95 10.76 17.51
N GLN A 117 -7.64 11.93 18.07
CA GLN A 117 -8.03 13.23 17.51
C GLN A 117 -7.38 13.44 16.12
N TRP A 118 -6.09 13.16 15.96
CA TRP A 118 -5.40 13.26 14.67
C TRP A 118 -6.02 12.32 13.64
N TYR A 119 -6.28 11.07 14.05
CA TYR A 119 -6.89 10.07 13.17
C TYR A 119 -8.30 10.49 12.74
N GLN A 120 -9.13 10.98 13.67
CA GLN A 120 -10.47 11.48 13.36
C GLN A 120 -10.46 12.64 12.35
N ARG A 121 -9.48 13.54 12.45
CA ARG A 121 -9.37 14.75 11.61
C ARG A 121 -8.82 14.44 10.22
N THR A 122 -7.88 13.49 10.11
CA THR A 122 -7.12 13.26 8.88
C THR A 122 -7.46 11.94 8.18
N GLY A 123 -8.09 10.99 8.87
CA GLY A 123 -8.25 9.62 8.38
C GLY A 123 -6.93 8.84 8.31
N CYS A 124 -5.81 9.46 8.69
CA CYS A 124 -4.50 8.82 8.75
C CYS A 124 -4.21 8.36 10.19
N PRO A 125 -4.12 7.07 10.46
CA PRO A 125 -3.81 6.58 11.80
C PRO A 125 -2.42 7.02 12.26
N VAL A 126 -2.29 7.31 13.57
CA VAL A 126 -1.00 7.65 14.18
C VAL A 126 -0.16 6.37 14.32
N HIS A 127 0.84 6.27 13.48
CA HIS A 127 1.75 5.14 13.39
C HIS A 127 3.16 5.62 13.01
N ALA A 128 4.20 4.87 13.33
CA ALA A 128 5.59 5.22 12.98
C ALA A 128 5.81 5.47 11.48
N MET A 129 4.99 4.89 10.61
CA MET A 129 5.06 5.10 9.16
C MET A 129 4.60 6.50 8.71
N SER A 130 3.73 7.17 9.49
CA SER A 130 3.13 8.45 9.11
C SER A 130 4.18 9.57 9.03
N PRO A 131 4.28 10.33 7.93
CA PRO A 131 5.19 11.46 7.82
C PRO A 131 5.03 12.52 8.91
N ALA A 132 3.82 12.81 9.38
CA ALA A 132 3.60 13.70 10.52
C ALA A 132 4.31 13.20 11.78
N VAL A 133 4.24 11.89 12.05
CA VAL A 133 4.90 11.27 13.22
C VAL A 133 6.42 11.19 13.02
N LYS A 134 6.88 10.91 11.80
CA LYS A 134 8.30 10.95 11.44
C LYS A 134 8.88 12.35 11.64
N TRP A 135 8.15 13.38 11.21
CA TRP A 135 8.55 14.77 11.41
C TRP A 135 8.63 15.11 12.92
N LEU A 136 7.62 14.72 13.70
CA LEU A 136 7.62 14.93 15.15
C LEU A 136 8.80 14.22 15.85
N TYR A 137 9.15 13.02 15.41
CA TYR A 137 10.31 12.27 15.91
C TYR A 137 11.63 12.89 15.47
N PHE A 138 11.73 13.26 14.20
CA PHE A 138 12.90 13.92 13.65
C PHE A 138 13.18 15.23 14.40
N GLY A 139 12.20 15.95 14.75
CA GLY A 139 11.82 16.98 15.71
C GLY A 139 12.78 17.98 16.13
N HIS A 140 13.54 18.68 16.05
CA HIS A 140 14.12 19.90 16.65
C HIS A 140 14.98 20.67 15.63
N PHE A 141 14.27 21.32 14.66
CA PHE A 141 15.02 22.01 13.64
C PHE A 141 15.13 23.49 13.92
N THR A 142 16.37 23.91 13.99
CA THR A 142 16.81 25.26 13.71
C THR A 142 17.09 25.32 12.21
N GLY A 143 16.26 26.00 11.43
CA GLY A 143 16.47 26.18 9.99
C GLY A 143 15.16 26.09 9.18
N ALA A 144 15.23 26.42 7.91
CA ALA A 144 14.11 26.42 6.98
C ALA A 144 13.87 25.02 6.37
N LEU A 145 13.89 23.96 7.22
CA LEU A 145 13.63 22.60 6.77
C LEU A 145 12.13 22.36 6.57
N ARG A 146 11.79 21.52 5.61
CA ARG A 146 10.40 21.11 5.35
C ARG A 146 10.29 19.63 5.07
N PRO A 147 9.19 18.97 5.52
CA PRO A 147 8.90 17.59 5.19
C PRO A 147 8.27 17.50 3.80
N VAL A 148 8.75 16.57 2.97
CA VAL A 148 8.18 16.29 1.65
C VAL A 148 8.12 14.79 1.38
N ALA A 149 7.24 14.35 0.51
CA ALA A 149 7.23 12.98 0.01
C ALA A 149 8.28 12.80 -1.11
N LEU A 150 8.77 11.57 -1.29
CA LEU A 150 9.71 11.27 -2.38
C LEU A 150 9.16 11.66 -3.76
N LYS A 151 7.90 11.34 -4.04
CA LYS A 151 7.25 11.67 -5.31
C LYS A 151 7.24 13.18 -5.55
N ASP A 152 6.94 13.97 -4.53
CA ASP A 152 6.85 15.42 -4.64
C ASP A 152 8.23 16.06 -4.83
N TRP A 153 9.27 15.48 -4.21
CA TRP A 153 10.64 15.90 -4.44
C TRP A 153 11.10 15.54 -5.87
N ILE A 154 10.82 14.34 -6.37
CA ILE A 154 11.09 13.95 -7.77
C ILE A 154 10.34 14.86 -8.75
N PHE A 155 9.08 15.22 -8.46
CA PHE A 155 8.32 16.18 -9.28
C PHE A 155 9.00 17.54 -9.31
N HIS A 156 9.47 18.03 -8.15
CA HIS A 156 10.23 19.28 -8.05
C HIS A 156 11.53 19.21 -8.87
N GLU A 157 12.31 18.16 -8.75
CA GLU A 157 13.57 17.99 -9.50
C GLU A 157 13.36 17.96 -11.03
N LEU A 158 12.23 17.44 -11.48
CA LEU A 158 11.89 17.37 -12.91
C LEU A 158 11.30 18.69 -13.45
N THR A 159 10.72 19.53 -12.59
CA THR A 159 9.88 20.66 -13.04
C THR A 159 10.26 22.01 -12.45
N GLY A 160 11.02 22.04 -11.36
CA GLY A 160 11.27 23.22 -10.54
C GLY A 160 10.08 23.69 -9.70
N CYS A 161 8.97 22.93 -9.66
CA CYS A 161 7.73 23.32 -8.98
C CYS A 161 7.43 22.43 -7.77
N TRP A 162 7.19 23.04 -6.60
CA TRP A 162 6.74 22.35 -5.41
C TRP A 162 5.22 22.12 -5.45
N ALA A 163 4.80 20.86 -5.65
CA ALA A 163 3.42 20.45 -5.64
C ALA A 163 3.27 19.09 -4.97
N THR A 164 2.14 18.86 -4.30
CA THR A 164 1.68 17.56 -3.80
C THR A 164 0.26 17.31 -4.25
N ASP A 165 -0.13 16.04 -4.41
CA ASP A 165 -1.52 15.68 -4.68
C ASP A 165 -2.27 15.37 -3.38
N PHE A 166 -3.61 15.37 -3.45
CA PHE A 166 -4.46 15.09 -2.30
C PHE A 166 -4.16 13.74 -1.63
N SER A 167 -3.91 12.67 -2.41
CA SER A 167 -3.67 11.34 -1.84
C SER A 167 -2.33 11.26 -1.09
N THR A 168 -1.29 11.92 -1.60
CA THR A 168 0.02 12.03 -0.94
C THR A 168 -0.08 12.91 0.31
N ALA A 169 -0.75 14.04 0.21
CA ALA A 169 -0.99 14.93 1.34
C ALA A 169 -1.81 14.24 2.46
N ALA A 170 -2.86 13.48 2.11
CA ALA A 170 -3.65 12.72 3.08
C ALA A 170 -2.83 11.61 3.76
N ALA A 171 -2.04 10.86 3.00
CA ALA A 171 -1.14 9.85 3.55
C ALA A 171 -0.03 10.41 4.44
N SER A 172 0.22 11.73 4.41
CA SER A 172 1.18 12.39 5.31
C SER A 172 0.70 12.43 6.77
N GLY A 173 -0.63 12.38 7.00
CA GLY A 173 -1.24 12.60 8.30
C GLY A 173 -1.30 14.07 8.71
N MET A 174 -1.14 15.00 7.77
CA MET A 174 -1.22 16.46 7.98
C MET A 174 -2.39 17.10 7.24
N LEU A 175 -3.06 16.39 6.32
CA LEU A 175 -4.22 16.88 5.58
C LEU A 175 -5.51 16.51 6.31
N ALA A 176 -6.36 17.49 6.57
CA ALA A 176 -7.71 17.24 7.08
C ALA A 176 -8.59 16.52 6.03
N LEU A 177 -9.60 15.79 6.48
CA LEU A 177 -10.58 15.13 5.59
C LEU A 177 -11.33 16.12 4.67
N SER A 178 -11.33 17.41 5.01
CA SER A 178 -11.86 18.48 4.15
C SER A 178 -10.95 18.87 2.97
N GLY A 179 -9.74 18.31 2.89
CA GLY A 179 -8.81 18.54 1.79
C GLY A 179 -7.92 19.78 1.96
N VAL A 180 -7.78 20.31 3.15
CA VAL A 180 -6.84 21.39 3.49
C VAL A 180 -5.86 20.93 4.55
N TRP A 181 -4.69 21.58 4.63
CA TRP A 181 -3.75 21.31 5.70
C TRP A 181 -4.37 21.59 7.07
N ASP A 182 -4.24 20.65 8.01
CA ASP A 182 -4.80 20.74 9.35
C ASP A 182 -3.97 21.67 10.24
N GLU A 183 -4.47 22.86 10.54
CA GLU A 183 -3.75 23.90 11.29
C GLU A 183 -3.33 23.43 12.68
N GLU A 184 -4.16 22.67 13.39
CA GLU A 184 -3.87 22.19 14.75
C GLU A 184 -2.71 21.19 14.74
N ILE A 185 -2.70 20.27 13.77
CA ILE A 185 -1.61 19.31 13.57
C ILE A 185 -0.34 20.06 13.16
N LEU A 186 -0.43 20.98 12.19
CA LEU A 186 0.72 21.78 11.76
C LEU A 186 1.31 22.59 12.91
N ASN A 187 0.49 23.23 13.74
CA ASN A 187 0.96 23.95 14.93
C ASN A 187 1.71 23.04 15.91
N THR A 188 1.19 21.82 16.14
CA THR A 188 1.86 20.81 16.98
C THR A 188 3.22 20.40 16.39
N LEU A 189 3.31 20.32 15.07
CA LEU A 189 4.51 19.98 14.32
C LEU A 189 5.44 21.18 14.09
N ARG A 190 5.07 22.39 14.52
CA ARG A 190 5.77 23.67 14.27
C ARG A 190 5.98 23.92 12.78
N LEU A 191 4.98 23.56 11.98
CA LEU A 191 4.92 23.81 10.54
C LEU A 191 3.88 24.88 10.23
N THR A 192 4.06 25.53 9.10
CA THR A 192 3.05 26.41 8.49
C THR A 192 2.70 25.88 7.10
N PRO A 193 1.51 26.18 6.55
CA PRO A 193 1.15 25.74 5.19
C PRO A 193 2.18 26.13 4.11
N ASN A 194 2.86 27.26 4.28
CA ASN A 194 3.89 27.73 3.32
C ASN A 194 5.18 26.90 3.34
N MET A 195 5.40 26.08 4.37
CA MET A 195 6.52 25.15 4.44
C MET A 195 6.22 23.83 3.70
N LEU A 196 4.98 23.61 3.28
CA LEU A 196 4.53 22.40 2.61
C LEU A 196 4.29 22.68 1.11
N PRO A 197 4.40 21.65 0.24
CA PRO A 197 4.06 21.80 -1.17
C PRO A 197 2.59 22.22 -1.35
N ALA A 198 2.29 23.01 -2.39
CA ALA A 198 0.92 23.38 -2.74
C ALA A 198 0.12 22.12 -3.15
N ILE A 199 -1.13 22.03 -2.66
CA ILE A 199 -1.99 20.88 -2.94
C ILE A 199 -2.68 21.08 -4.28
N HIS A 200 -2.57 20.08 -5.16
CA HIS A 200 -3.18 20.07 -6.49
C HIS A 200 -3.91 18.75 -6.77
N PRO A 201 -4.82 18.71 -7.73
CA PRO A 201 -5.30 17.44 -8.28
C PRO A 201 -4.14 16.63 -8.89
N TRP A 202 -4.24 15.31 -8.88
CA TRP A 202 -3.18 14.43 -9.40
C TRP A 202 -2.90 14.55 -10.92
N ASP A 203 -3.82 15.15 -11.69
CA ASP A 203 -3.65 15.50 -13.10
C ASP A 203 -3.04 16.90 -13.34
N TYR A 204 -2.66 17.61 -12.25
CA TYR A 204 -1.83 18.80 -12.34
C TYR A 204 -0.51 18.48 -13.03
N ASN A 205 -0.09 19.37 -13.93
CA ASN A 205 1.14 19.13 -14.68
C ASN A 205 1.94 20.42 -14.87
N VAL A 206 3.23 20.26 -14.94
CA VAL A 206 4.18 21.31 -15.32
C VAL A 206 5.04 20.77 -16.45
N ASN A 207 5.11 21.50 -17.56
CA ASN A 207 5.71 21.01 -18.81
C ASN A 207 5.08 19.66 -19.22
N ASP A 208 5.89 18.62 -19.36
CA ASP A 208 5.45 17.28 -19.78
C ASP A 208 5.32 16.31 -18.59
N VAL A 209 5.44 16.78 -17.34
CA VAL A 209 5.38 15.96 -16.14
C VAL A 209 4.04 16.17 -15.43
N VAL A 210 3.30 15.08 -15.23
CA VAL A 210 2.04 15.01 -14.46
C VAL A 210 2.36 14.59 -13.04
N LEU A 211 1.83 15.33 -12.06
CA LEU A 211 2.10 15.17 -10.63
C LEU A 211 1.82 13.74 -10.14
N GLY A 212 0.72 13.14 -10.61
CA GLY A 212 0.31 11.82 -10.18
C GLY A 212 -0.15 11.76 -8.73
N GLY A 213 -0.07 10.56 -8.14
CA GLY A 213 -0.57 10.32 -6.80
C GLY A 213 0.12 9.14 -6.11
N THR A 214 -0.46 8.70 -4.99
CA THR A 214 0.03 7.52 -4.30
C THR A 214 -0.22 6.23 -5.10
N ASP A 215 0.66 5.24 -4.92
CA ASP A 215 0.59 3.91 -5.56
C ASP A 215 -0.80 3.26 -5.42
N GLY A 216 -1.38 3.28 -4.20
CA GLY A 216 -2.69 2.71 -3.94
C GLY A 216 -3.83 3.45 -4.66
N ALA A 217 -3.78 4.78 -4.77
CA ALA A 217 -4.80 5.57 -5.47
C ALA A 217 -4.69 5.37 -6.99
N LEU A 218 -3.46 5.38 -7.51
CA LEU A 218 -3.23 5.18 -8.94
C LEU A 218 -3.48 3.75 -9.41
N ALA A 219 -3.31 2.74 -8.54
CA ALA A 219 -3.74 1.39 -8.84
C ALA A 219 -5.27 1.32 -9.08
N HIS A 220 -6.09 1.97 -8.23
CA HIS A 220 -7.54 2.04 -8.46
C HIS A 220 -7.88 2.77 -9.78
N TYR A 221 -7.19 3.86 -10.06
CA TYR A 221 -7.39 4.60 -11.31
C TYR A 221 -6.94 3.80 -12.54
N GLY A 222 -5.81 3.10 -12.45
CA GLY A 222 -5.30 2.22 -13.50
C GLY A 222 -6.28 1.11 -13.85
N LEU A 223 -6.81 0.44 -12.83
CA LEU A 223 -7.76 -0.66 -12.95
C LEU A 223 -9.20 -0.23 -13.31
N ASN A 224 -9.47 1.06 -13.50
CA ASN A 224 -10.81 1.62 -13.74
C ASN A 224 -11.84 1.35 -12.62
N VAL A 225 -11.41 1.06 -11.40
CA VAL A 225 -12.30 0.79 -10.26
C VAL A 225 -12.47 1.97 -9.31
N LEU A 226 -11.91 3.14 -9.65
CA LEU A 226 -12.07 4.35 -8.86
C LEU A 226 -13.52 4.83 -8.90
N LEU A 227 -14.14 5.00 -7.71
CA LEU A 227 -15.56 5.34 -7.53
C LEU A 227 -16.54 4.39 -8.25
N GLN A 228 -16.08 3.22 -8.67
CA GLN A 228 -16.99 2.17 -9.08
C GLN A 228 -17.61 1.53 -7.86
N ASP A 229 -18.92 1.39 -7.92
CA ASP A 229 -19.82 0.94 -6.87
C ASP A 229 -19.27 -0.27 -6.10
N HIS A 230 -18.66 0.00 -4.92
CA HIS A 230 -18.15 -0.99 -3.98
C HIS A 230 -17.15 -2.02 -4.56
N SER A 231 -16.39 -1.64 -5.59
CA SER A 231 -15.30 -2.45 -6.12
C SER A 231 -14.00 -2.19 -5.34
N GLY A 232 -13.40 -3.26 -4.83
CA GLY A 232 -12.16 -3.19 -4.05
C GLY A 232 -10.92 -3.55 -4.86
N VAL A 233 -9.77 -3.09 -4.40
CA VAL A 233 -8.45 -3.52 -4.88
C VAL A 233 -7.67 -4.13 -3.73
N MET A 234 -7.19 -5.36 -3.92
CA MET A 234 -6.29 -6.03 -3.00
C MET A 234 -4.89 -6.11 -3.61
N THR A 235 -3.91 -5.63 -2.86
CA THR A 235 -2.49 -5.80 -3.18
C THR A 235 -1.86 -6.78 -2.21
N TRP A 236 -1.01 -7.67 -2.73
CA TRP A 236 -0.24 -8.62 -1.96
C TRP A 236 1.22 -8.60 -2.42
N GLY A 237 2.10 -8.32 -1.49
CA GLY A 237 3.54 -8.31 -1.69
C GLY A 237 4.23 -8.59 -0.34
N THR A 238 5.29 -7.88 -0.02
CA THR A 238 5.93 -7.90 1.31
C THR A 238 4.91 -7.62 2.41
N SER A 239 4.02 -6.66 2.19
CA SER A 239 2.81 -6.38 2.98
C SER A 239 1.57 -6.53 2.11
N ALA A 240 0.38 -6.41 2.70
CA ALA A 240 -0.86 -6.45 1.95
C ALA A 240 -1.77 -5.27 2.29
N ALA A 241 -2.72 -4.98 1.43
CA ALA A 241 -3.82 -4.06 1.74
C ALA A 241 -5.04 -4.36 0.88
N ILE A 242 -6.22 -4.15 1.46
CA ILE A 242 -7.50 -4.12 0.75
C ILE A 242 -8.03 -2.70 0.84
N ARG A 243 -8.43 -2.11 -0.29
CA ARG A 243 -8.85 -0.73 -0.39
C ARG A 243 -10.10 -0.61 -1.25
N VAL A 244 -10.93 0.38 -0.94
CA VAL A 244 -12.11 0.78 -1.72
C VAL A 244 -12.11 2.29 -1.84
N SER A 245 -12.55 2.82 -2.98
CA SER A 245 -12.85 4.25 -3.10
C SER A 245 -14.33 4.50 -2.85
N THR A 246 -14.63 5.59 -2.15
CA THR A 246 -16.00 6.04 -1.84
C THR A 246 -16.11 7.55 -2.00
N ASP A 247 -17.26 8.05 -2.39
CA ASP A 247 -17.53 9.49 -2.55
C ASP A 247 -17.86 10.18 -1.22
N ALA A 248 -18.36 9.43 -0.22
CA ALA A 248 -18.72 9.92 1.10
C ALA A 248 -18.19 9.03 2.21
N LEU A 249 -17.75 9.63 3.31
CA LEU A 249 -17.21 8.93 4.46
C LEU A 249 -17.37 9.76 5.73
N THR A 250 -17.71 9.10 6.85
CA THR A 250 -17.70 9.71 8.19
C THR A 250 -16.55 9.15 9.03
N PRO A 251 -16.02 9.94 10.00
CA PRO A 251 -14.99 9.45 10.91
C PRO A 251 -15.38 8.16 11.63
N GLN A 252 -16.64 8.01 12.06
CA GLN A 252 -17.13 6.83 12.72
C GLN A 252 -16.96 5.56 11.89
N GLN A 253 -17.17 5.63 10.57
CA GLN A 253 -17.08 4.47 9.69
C GLN A 253 -15.66 3.90 9.62
N PHE A 254 -14.62 4.74 9.42
CA PHE A 254 -13.27 4.24 9.31
C PHE A 254 -12.61 3.99 10.67
N MET A 255 -12.94 4.77 11.70
CA MET A 255 -12.37 4.60 13.04
C MET A 255 -12.84 3.30 13.69
N SER A 256 -14.14 2.95 13.60
CA SER A 256 -14.69 1.73 14.20
C SER A 256 -14.05 0.46 13.62
N SER A 257 -13.61 0.49 12.38
CA SER A 257 -12.96 -0.63 11.70
C SER A 257 -11.42 -0.60 11.78
N GLY A 258 -10.83 0.49 12.27
CA GLY A 258 -9.40 0.74 12.23
C GLY A 258 -8.84 0.89 10.81
N SER A 259 -9.66 1.38 9.87
CA SER A 259 -9.27 1.64 8.48
C SER A 259 -8.59 2.99 8.33
N PHE A 260 -7.56 3.10 7.49
CA PHE A 260 -7.17 4.43 7.02
C PHE A 260 -8.21 4.99 6.04
N ALA A 261 -8.27 6.32 5.92
CA ALA A 261 -9.17 7.01 4.99
C ALA A 261 -8.47 8.23 4.40
N TYR A 262 -8.07 8.17 3.14
CA TYR A 262 -7.30 9.23 2.49
C TYR A 262 -8.14 9.98 1.47
N PHE A 263 -8.22 11.29 1.60
CA PHE A 263 -8.92 12.15 0.66
C PHE A 263 -8.20 12.20 -0.68
N LEU A 264 -8.92 11.97 -1.77
CA LEU A 264 -8.40 11.91 -3.14
C LEU A 264 -8.68 13.20 -3.95
N GLY A 265 -9.38 14.15 -3.35
CA GLY A 265 -9.79 15.40 -3.97
C GLY A 265 -11.31 15.53 -4.14
N PRO A 266 -11.81 16.77 -4.40
CA PRO A 266 -13.24 17.08 -4.38
C PRO A 266 -14.11 16.25 -5.32
N MET A 267 -13.55 15.79 -6.44
CA MET A 267 -14.26 14.99 -7.47
C MET A 267 -13.97 13.48 -7.39
N ARG A 268 -13.22 13.02 -6.38
CA ARG A 268 -12.69 11.66 -6.30
C ARG A 268 -12.93 10.99 -4.95
N GLY A 269 -13.51 11.72 -3.99
CA GLY A 269 -13.86 11.21 -2.67
C GLY A 269 -12.67 10.73 -1.85
N TYR A 270 -12.77 9.53 -1.31
CA TYR A 270 -11.81 8.95 -0.36
C TYR A 270 -11.35 7.57 -0.78
N LEU A 271 -10.13 7.23 -0.43
CA LEU A 271 -9.60 5.87 -0.46
C LEU A 271 -9.58 5.36 0.97
N ILE A 272 -10.46 4.41 1.29
CA ILE A 272 -10.51 3.75 2.58
C ILE A 272 -9.91 2.35 2.48
N GLY A 273 -9.21 1.88 3.51
CA GLY A 273 -8.61 0.56 3.42
C GLY A 273 -8.07 0.00 4.72
N GLN A 274 -7.81 -1.30 4.66
CA GLN A 274 -7.15 -2.09 5.68
C GLN A 274 -5.73 -2.40 5.21
N ALA A 275 -4.74 -2.06 6.02
CA ALA A 275 -3.33 -2.29 5.71
C ALA A 275 -2.76 -3.38 6.63
N LEU A 276 -2.16 -4.43 6.06
CA LEU A 276 -1.58 -5.55 6.77
C LEU A 276 -0.06 -5.49 6.71
N SER A 277 0.60 -5.44 7.88
CA SER A 277 2.07 -5.50 7.97
C SER A 277 2.61 -6.90 7.69
N ASN A 278 1.79 -7.92 7.95
CA ASN A 278 2.15 -9.32 7.93
C ASN A 278 1.48 -10.01 6.74
N ALA A 279 2.27 -10.31 5.72
CA ALA A 279 1.83 -10.90 4.45
C ALA A 279 2.93 -11.78 3.83
N GLY A 280 3.41 -11.48 2.64
CA GLY A 280 4.48 -12.20 1.98
C GLY A 280 5.80 -12.24 2.75
N ASN A 281 6.08 -11.20 3.55
CA ASN A 281 7.23 -11.18 4.46
C ASN A 281 7.17 -12.29 5.53
N VAL A 282 5.98 -12.63 6.04
CA VAL A 282 5.80 -13.76 6.98
C VAL A 282 6.01 -15.08 6.25
N MET A 283 5.51 -15.23 5.02
CA MET A 283 5.75 -16.41 4.20
C MET A 283 7.25 -16.60 3.90
N ALA A 284 7.96 -15.51 3.55
CA ALA A 284 9.40 -15.53 3.31
C ALA A 284 10.18 -15.90 4.59
N TRP A 285 9.77 -15.35 5.74
CA TRP A 285 10.35 -15.73 7.03
C TRP A 285 10.10 -17.21 7.34
N THR A 286 8.89 -17.71 7.14
CA THR A 286 8.53 -19.12 7.35
C THR A 286 9.36 -20.04 6.47
N SER A 287 9.49 -19.74 5.16
CA SER A 287 10.34 -20.45 4.22
C SER A 287 11.79 -20.54 4.71
N LYS A 288 12.35 -19.42 5.19
CA LYS A 288 13.72 -19.35 5.74
C LYS A 288 13.87 -20.19 7.01
N VAL A 289 12.93 -20.11 7.96
CA VAL A 289 12.98 -20.82 9.26
C VAL A 289 12.81 -22.31 9.07
N LEU A 290 11.85 -22.72 8.24
CA LEU A 290 11.60 -24.14 7.95
C LEU A 290 12.58 -24.72 6.93
N LYS A 291 13.41 -23.88 6.30
CA LYS A 291 14.39 -24.25 5.25
C LYS A 291 13.76 -24.99 4.07
N MET A 292 12.61 -24.51 3.60
CA MET A 292 11.89 -25.09 2.46
C MET A 292 11.31 -24.00 1.56
N PRO A 293 11.13 -24.26 0.26
CA PRO A 293 10.48 -23.32 -0.67
C PRO A 293 9.06 -22.95 -0.23
N ILE A 294 8.61 -21.75 -0.60
CA ILE A 294 7.26 -21.26 -0.22
C ILE A 294 6.16 -22.20 -0.74
N GLU A 295 6.33 -22.75 -1.93
CA GLU A 295 5.39 -23.70 -2.53
C GLU A 295 5.24 -24.97 -1.68
N GLU A 296 6.34 -25.46 -1.12
CA GLU A 296 6.33 -26.61 -0.21
C GLU A 296 5.71 -26.26 1.13
N VAL A 297 5.98 -25.04 1.67
CA VAL A 297 5.30 -24.55 2.89
C VAL A 297 3.79 -24.55 2.68
N ILE A 298 3.31 -24.04 1.55
CA ILE A 298 1.87 -23.99 1.23
C ILE A 298 1.30 -25.43 1.10
N ALA A 299 1.98 -26.30 0.38
CA ALA A 299 1.53 -27.68 0.19
C ALA A 299 1.40 -28.44 1.51
N ARG A 300 2.40 -28.34 2.40
CA ARG A 300 2.36 -28.96 3.74
C ARG A 300 1.27 -28.33 4.62
N ALA A 301 1.11 -27.00 4.55
CA ALA A 301 0.04 -26.32 5.26
C ALA A 301 -1.33 -26.83 4.84
N VAL A 302 -1.57 -26.94 3.53
CA VAL A 302 -2.83 -27.49 2.98
C VAL A 302 -3.08 -28.88 3.53
N SER A 303 -2.11 -29.79 3.44
CA SER A 303 -2.23 -31.18 3.95
C SER A 303 -2.56 -31.21 5.44
N SER A 304 -1.89 -30.39 6.26
CA SER A 304 -2.13 -30.36 7.72
C SER A 304 -3.48 -29.73 8.09
N ILE A 305 -3.94 -28.74 7.34
CA ILE A 305 -5.27 -28.17 7.58
C ILE A 305 -6.36 -29.17 7.16
N GLU A 306 -6.15 -29.95 6.08
CA GLU A 306 -7.08 -30.99 5.59
C GLU A 306 -7.16 -32.20 6.51
N SER A 307 -6.09 -32.58 7.18
CA SER A 307 -6.09 -33.71 8.14
C SER A 307 -7.04 -33.49 9.31
N ARG A 308 -7.44 -32.21 9.56
CA ARG A 308 -8.26 -31.79 10.69
C ARG A 308 -7.65 -32.05 12.07
N GLU A 309 -6.37 -32.38 12.13
CA GLU A 309 -5.63 -32.46 13.37
C GLU A 309 -5.52 -31.10 14.04
N PRO A 310 -5.38 -31.04 15.38
CA PRO A 310 -5.12 -29.78 16.07
C PRO A 310 -3.86 -29.12 15.53
N LEU A 311 -3.92 -27.82 15.26
CA LEU A 311 -2.77 -27.02 14.87
C LEU A 311 -2.34 -26.13 16.06
N PRO A 312 -1.04 -25.82 16.21
CA PRO A 312 -0.65 -24.73 17.10
C PRO A 312 -1.31 -23.44 16.62
N LEU A 313 -1.52 -22.49 17.52
CA LEU A 313 -2.02 -21.16 17.15
C LEU A 313 -0.84 -20.25 16.87
N PHE A 314 -0.84 -19.60 15.72
CA PHE A 314 0.17 -18.60 15.39
C PHE A 314 -0.43 -17.21 15.48
N ILE A 315 0.13 -16.34 16.32
CA ILE A 315 -0.18 -14.92 16.39
C ILE A 315 0.80 -14.21 15.46
N PRO A 316 0.34 -13.65 14.31
CA PRO A 316 1.21 -13.40 13.16
C PRO A 316 1.90 -12.02 13.14
N TYR A 317 2.03 -11.33 14.26
CA TYR A 317 2.53 -9.95 14.32
C TYR A 317 4.07 -9.87 14.30
N LEU A 318 4.70 -10.53 13.32
CA LEU A 318 6.17 -10.55 13.17
C LEU A 318 6.74 -9.14 12.85
N PHE A 319 5.93 -8.30 12.19
CA PHE A 319 6.29 -6.95 11.78
C PHE A 319 5.37 -5.89 12.42
N GLY A 320 4.92 -6.13 13.66
CA GLY A 320 3.91 -5.28 14.30
C GLY A 320 2.54 -5.40 13.63
N GLU A 321 1.60 -4.53 13.97
CA GLU A 321 0.29 -4.47 13.33
C GLU A 321 0.00 -3.06 12.82
N ARG A 322 -0.51 -2.95 11.58
CA ARG A 322 -1.17 -1.75 11.08
C ARG A 322 -2.67 -1.84 11.40
N SER A 323 -3.52 -2.04 10.44
CA SER A 323 -4.95 -2.21 10.70
C SER A 323 -5.22 -3.50 11.50
N PRO A 324 -6.12 -3.48 12.51
CA PRO A 324 -6.92 -2.35 12.97
C PRO A 324 -6.30 -1.52 14.10
N SER A 325 -5.32 -2.05 14.85
CA SER A 325 -4.85 -1.44 16.11
C SER A 325 -3.78 -0.37 15.90
N TRP A 326 -3.08 -0.37 14.77
CA TRP A 326 -1.96 0.52 14.48
C TRP A 326 -0.86 0.48 15.54
N ASP A 327 -0.58 -0.73 16.06
CA ASP A 327 0.39 -0.98 17.11
C ASP A 327 1.61 -1.73 16.56
N GLU A 328 2.68 -1.00 16.34
CA GLU A 328 3.97 -1.52 15.89
C GLU A 328 4.72 -2.34 16.95
N THR A 329 4.27 -2.35 18.21
CA THR A 329 4.93 -3.08 19.32
C THR A 329 4.47 -4.53 19.43
N ARG A 330 3.42 -4.91 18.72
CA ARG A 330 2.93 -6.29 18.69
C ARG A 330 4.00 -7.25 18.16
N THR A 331 4.05 -8.45 18.75
CA THR A 331 5.03 -9.48 18.42
C THR A 331 4.36 -10.79 18.06
N ALA A 332 5.03 -11.57 17.20
CA ALA A 332 4.58 -12.90 16.82
C ALA A 332 4.93 -13.92 17.89
N ARG A 333 4.07 -14.95 18.03
CA ARG A 333 4.31 -16.11 18.89
C ARG A 333 3.44 -17.29 18.48
N PHE A 334 3.89 -18.48 18.86
CA PHE A 334 3.06 -19.70 18.81
C PHE A 334 2.49 -20.00 20.18
N GLU A 335 1.23 -20.46 20.24
CA GLU A 335 0.54 -20.95 21.42
C GLU A 335 0.02 -22.37 21.18
N ASN A 336 -0.28 -23.11 22.25
CA ASN A 336 -0.85 -24.47 22.21
C ASN A 336 0.00 -25.48 21.40
N ILE A 337 1.31 -25.42 21.57
CA ILE A 337 2.22 -26.39 20.95
C ILE A 337 2.11 -27.73 21.68
N LEU A 338 1.93 -28.82 20.94
CA LEU A 338 1.88 -30.20 21.42
C LEU A 338 3.09 -30.99 20.93
N PRO A 339 3.52 -32.05 21.62
CA PRO A 339 4.69 -32.85 21.26
C PRO A 339 4.60 -33.51 19.86
N GLU A 340 3.39 -33.81 19.39
CA GLU A 340 3.10 -34.42 18.07
C GLU A 340 3.16 -33.41 16.92
N HIS A 341 3.22 -32.11 17.19
CA HIS A 341 3.27 -31.10 16.12
C HIS A 341 4.59 -31.15 15.37
N ASP A 342 4.51 -31.34 14.08
CA ASP A 342 5.63 -31.32 13.15
C ASP A 342 5.67 -30.05 12.28
N VAL A 343 6.57 -30.02 11.32
CA VAL A 343 6.76 -28.91 10.39
C VAL A 343 5.50 -28.57 9.61
N GLY A 344 4.67 -29.57 9.25
CA GLY A 344 3.41 -29.37 8.55
C GLY A 344 2.40 -28.62 9.40
N HIS A 345 2.29 -28.96 10.68
CA HIS A 345 1.42 -28.29 11.64
C HIS A 345 1.81 -26.82 11.84
N PHE A 346 3.13 -26.50 11.94
CA PHE A 346 3.60 -25.12 12.02
C PHE A 346 3.34 -24.34 10.71
N ALA A 347 3.55 -24.96 9.55
CA ALA A 347 3.22 -24.35 8.27
C ALA A 347 1.70 -24.07 8.16
N GLY A 348 0.86 -25.04 8.57
CA GLY A 348 -0.58 -24.90 8.63
C GLY A 348 -1.05 -23.74 9.51
N ALA A 349 -0.47 -23.62 10.72
CA ALA A 349 -0.76 -22.52 11.64
C ALA A 349 -0.44 -21.15 11.04
N VAL A 350 0.71 -21.01 10.39
CA VAL A 350 1.11 -19.74 9.75
C VAL A 350 0.17 -19.38 8.61
N VAL A 351 -0.09 -20.32 7.69
CA VAL A 351 -0.96 -20.09 6.54
C VAL A 351 -2.37 -19.75 6.99
N LEU A 352 -2.93 -20.51 7.95
CA LEU A 352 -4.27 -20.24 8.50
C LEU A 352 -4.38 -18.86 9.11
N SER A 353 -3.35 -18.42 9.87
CA SER A 353 -3.34 -17.10 10.48
C SER A 353 -3.24 -15.97 9.46
N LEU A 354 -2.48 -16.14 8.38
CA LEU A 354 -2.42 -15.14 7.30
C LEU A 354 -3.76 -15.05 6.55
N LEU A 355 -4.42 -16.18 6.28
CA LEU A 355 -5.76 -16.19 5.69
C LEU A 355 -6.78 -15.50 6.61
N ALA A 356 -6.69 -15.73 7.92
CA ALA A 356 -7.54 -15.06 8.91
C ALA A 356 -7.30 -13.55 8.96
N LEU A 357 -6.06 -13.06 8.88
CA LEU A 357 -5.80 -11.62 8.78
C LEU A 357 -6.44 -10.99 7.54
N ILE A 358 -6.34 -11.65 6.38
CA ILE A 358 -6.95 -11.19 5.13
C ILE A 358 -8.47 -11.15 5.25
N ARG A 359 -9.09 -12.25 5.74
CA ARG A 359 -10.54 -12.37 5.93
C ARG A 359 -11.05 -11.30 6.91
N ALA A 360 -10.35 -11.11 8.04
CA ALA A 360 -10.69 -10.09 9.02
C ALA A 360 -10.60 -8.67 8.43
N ALA A 361 -9.56 -8.38 7.64
CA ALA A 361 -9.41 -7.08 6.98
C ALA A 361 -10.54 -6.82 5.98
N TYR A 362 -10.91 -7.83 5.18
CA TYR A 362 -12.03 -7.77 4.25
C TYR A 362 -13.34 -7.47 4.98
N LYS A 363 -13.67 -8.24 6.03
CA LYS A 363 -14.91 -8.04 6.80
C LYS A 363 -14.95 -6.68 7.51
N ARG A 364 -13.83 -6.22 8.09
CA ARG A 364 -13.74 -4.87 8.67
C ARG A 364 -13.93 -3.76 7.65
N LEU A 365 -13.43 -3.95 6.44
CA LEU A 365 -13.64 -2.97 5.37
C LEU A 365 -15.13 -2.90 4.99
N GLU A 366 -15.82 -4.04 4.87
CA GLU A 366 -17.26 -4.09 4.62
C GLU A 366 -18.09 -3.38 5.71
N THR A 367 -17.66 -3.40 6.99
CA THR A 367 -18.34 -2.63 8.04
C THR A 367 -18.22 -1.13 7.86
N SER A 368 -17.18 -0.67 7.16
CA SER A 368 -16.95 0.76 6.90
C SER A 368 -17.72 1.28 5.69
N VAL A 369 -17.79 0.49 4.61
CA VAL A 369 -18.31 0.94 3.31
C VAL A 369 -19.54 0.16 2.83
N GLY A 370 -19.99 -0.83 3.59
CA GLY A 370 -21.00 -1.80 3.15
C GLY A 370 -20.41 -2.95 2.34
N PRO A 371 -21.25 -3.93 1.94
CA PRO A 371 -20.79 -5.11 1.21
C PRO A 371 -20.09 -4.74 -0.08
N LEU A 372 -18.95 -5.38 -0.34
CA LEU A 372 -18.24 -5.25 -1.61
C LEU A 372 -18.97 -6.04 -2.70
N LYS A 373 -18.83 -5.61 -3.95
CA LYS A 373 -19.40 -6.29 -5.14
C LYS A 373 -18.35 -7.05 -5.93
N SER A 374 -17.10 -6.64 -5.85
CA SER A 374 -15.96 -7.29 -6.51
C SER A 374 -14.64 -6.94 -5.85
N LEU A 375 -13.62 -7.78 -6.08
CA LEU A 375 -12.23 -7.49 -5.74
C LEU A 375 -11.35 -7.63 -6.97
N HIS A 376 -10.41 -6.70 -7.12
CA HIS A 376 -9.40 -6.73 -8.17
C HIS A 376 -8.04 -6.97 -7.52
N THR A 377 -7.24 -7.89 -8.07
CA THR A 377 -5.93 -8.26 -7.51
C THR A 377 -4.86 -8.26 -8.59
N GLY A 378 -3.59 -8.14 -8.19
CA GLY A 378 -2.45 -8.36 -9.09
C GLY A 378 -2.21 -9.85 -9.37
N SER A 379 -1.31 -10.15 -10.31
CA SER A 379 -0.99 -11.49 -10.80
C SER A 379 -0.50 -12.46 -9.72
N ASN A 380 0.14 -11.97 -8.66
CA ASN A 380 0.62 -12.79 -7.53
C ASN A 380 -0.51 -13.40 -6.67
N LEU A 381 -1.74 -12.89 -6.78
CA LEU A 381 -2.95 -13.48 -6.23
C LEU A 381 -3.82 -14.16 -7.31
N SER A 382 -3.26 -14.43 -8.48
CA SER A 382 -3.97 -15.21 -9.49
C SER A 382 -4.40 -16.56 -8.93
N PRO A 383 -5.65 -16.98 -9.16
CA PRO A 383 -6.14 -18.33 -8.80
C PRO A 383 -5.33 -19.46 -9.44
N MET A 384 -4.51 -19.17 -10.42
CA MET A 384 -3.57 -20.13 -11.02
C MET A 384 -2.42 -20.49 -10.08
N THR A 385 -2.10 -19.64 -9.09
CA THR A 385 -1.08 -19.93 -8.08
C THR A 385 -1.68 -20.65 -6.86
N PRO A 386 -0.92 -21.54 -6.18
CA PRO A 386 -1.41 -22.20 -4.96
C PRO A 386 -1.91 -21.20 -3.89
N TRP A 387 -1.16 -20.12 -3.67
CA TRP A 387 -1.53 -19.07 -2.71
C TRP A 387 -2.77 -18.29 -3.15
N GLY A 388 -2.83 -17.87 -4.40
CA GLY A 388 -3.97 -17.14 -4.95
C GLY A 388 -5.27 -17.96 -4.85
N ARG A 389 -5.21 -19.26 -5.10
CA ARG A 389 -6.36 -20.16 -4.90
C ARG A 389 -6.90 -20.17 -3.47
N LEU A 390 -6.01 -20.13 -2.47
CA LEU A 390 -6.44 -20.07 -1.07
C LEU A 390 -7.07 -18.71 -0.74
N VAL A 391 -6.44 -17.64 -1.17
CA VAL A 391 -6.86 -16.26 -0.83
C VAL A 391 -8.16 -15.88 -1.52
N THR A 392 -8.31 -16.18 -2.81
CA THR A 392 -9.51 -15.77 -3.59
C THR A 392 -10.80 -16.41 -3.06
N ARG A 393 -10.70 -17.55 -2.40
CA ARG A 393 -11.85 -18.24 -1.79
C ARG A 393 -12.27 -17.71 -0.43
N LEU A 394 -11.53 -16.77 0.14
CA LEU A 394 -11.92 -16.11 1.37
C LEU A 394 -13.01 -15.05 1.15
N PHE A 395 -13.33 -14.73 -0.09
CA PHE A 395 -14.22 -13.63 -0.43
C PHE A 395 -15.54 -14.14 -0.98
N ASP A 396 -16.61 -13.52 -0.53
CA ASP A 396 -17.99 -13.85 -0.94
C ASP A 396 -18.38 -13.08 -2.22
N VAL A 397 -17.38 -12.59 -2.98
CA VAL A 397 -17.55 -11.76 -4.17
C VAL A 397 -16.61 -12.21 -5.29
N PRO A 398 -16.93 -11.92 -6.56
CA PRO A 398 -16.03 -12.20 -7.69
C PRO A 398 -14.67 -11.53 -7.50
N VAL A 399 -13.60 -12.29 -7.77
CA VAL A 399 -12.23 -11.79 -7.74
C VAL A 399 -11.68 -11.76 -9.15
N PHE A 400 -11.28 -10.57 -9.61
CA PHE A 400 -10.68 -10.35 -10.91
C PHE A 400 -9.16 -10.26 -10.74
N SER A 401 -8.42 -11.16 -11.38
CA SER A 401 -6.97 -11.08 -11.43
C SER A 401 -6.52 -10.29 -12.64
N VAL A 402 -5.80 -9.21 -12.40
CA VAL A 402 -5.20 -8.42 -13.47
C VAL A 402 -3.84 -9.04 -13.79
N PRO A 403 -3.53 -9.34 -15.05
CA PRO A 403 -2.28 -10.01 -15.44
C PRO A 403 -1.01 -9.25 -15.07
N ASP A 404 -1.13 -7.97 -14.74
CA ASP A 404 -0.01 -7.08 -14.58
C ASP A 404 0.12 -6.52 -13.16
N GLU A 405 1.30 -6.70 -12.55
CA GLU A 405 1.64 -6.21 -11.21
C GLU A 405 1.86 -4.68 -11.16
N ASP A 406 1.74 -3.99 -12.30
CA ASP A 406 2.14 -2.61 -12.46
C ASP A 406 0.96 -1.63 -12.51
N ALA A 407 -0.16 -1.95 -11.82
CA ALA A 407 -1.38 -1.13 -11.84
C ALA A 407 -1.14 0.34 -11.46
N SER A 408 -0.21 0.63 -10.55
CA SER A 408 0.16 2.00 -10.16
C SER A 408 0.94 2.73 -11.26
N ALA A 409 1.93 2.06 -11.88
CA ALA A 409 2.66 2.61 -13.02
C ALA A 409 1.75 2.81 -14.24
N PHE A 410 0.83 1.86 -14.49
CA PHE A 410 -0.19 1.99 -15.54
C PHE A 410 -1.13 3.16 -15.25
N GLY A 411 -1.58 3.34 -14.01
CA GLY A 411 -2.39 4.49 -13.60
C GLY A 411 -1.67 5.83 -13.82
N ALA A 412 -0.38 5.89 -13.53
CA ALA A 412 0.46 7.05 -13.82
C ALA A 412 0.61 7.31 -15.33
N ALA A 413 0.85 6.26 -16.13
CA ALA A 413 0.91 6.36 -17.59
C ALA A 413 -0.43 6.79 -18.19
N LYS A 414 -1.56 6.31 -17.63
CA LYS A 414 -2.91 6.70 -18.02
C LYS A 414 -3.20 8.19 -17.76
N LEU A 415 -2.68 8.76 -16.66
CA LEU A 415 -2.74 10.21 -16.43
C LEU A 415 -1.94 10.98 -17.48
N ALA A 416 -0.73 10.49 -17.80
CA ALA A 416 0.10 11.08 -18.86
C ALA A 416 -0.56 10.99 -20.23
N ALA A 417 -1.25 9.89 -20.54
CA ALA A 417 -2.03 9.69 -21.77
C ALA A 417 -3.22 10.67 -21.86
N ARG A 418 -3.96 10.84 -20.74
CA ARG A 418 -5.07 11.79 -20.68
C ARG A 418 -4.65 13.23 -20.97
N ARG A 419 -3.45 13.63 -20.52
CA ARG A 419 -2.89 14.95 -20.87
C ARG A 419 -2.72 15.13 -22.39
N GLN A 420 -2.46 14.04 -23.13
CA GLN A 420 -2.36 14.04 -24.59
C GLN A 420 -3.72 13.89 -25.30
N GLY A 421 -4.83 13.85 -24.55
CA GLY A 421 -6.17 13.58 -25.08
C GLY A 421 -6.40 12.12 -25.46
N TRP A 422 -5.54 11.19 -25.04
CA TRP A 422 -5.70 9.77 -25.33
C TRP A 422 -6.65 9.13 -24.30
N THR A 423 -7.56 8.30 -24.78
CA THR A 423 -8.42 7.47 -23.93
C THR A 423 -7.78 6.10 -23.82
N VAL A 424 -7.34 5.76 -22.61
CA VAL A 424 -6.70 4.47 -22.31
C VAL A 424 -7.56 3.73 -21.30
N LEU A 425 -7.98 2.53 -21.65
CA LEU A 425 -8.66 1.59 -20.77
C LEU A 425 -7.74 0.38 -20.61
N MET A 426 -7.54 -0.06 -19.39
CA MET A 426 -6.94 -1.37 -19.14
C MET A 426 -7.99 -2.41 -19.50
N ASP A 427 -7.65 -3.37 -20.36
CA ASP A 427 -8.45 -4.56 -20.53
C ASP A 427 -8.40 -5.36 -19.22
N VAL A 428 -9.42 -5.21 -18.40
CA VAL A 428 -9.59 -6.08 -17.23
C VAL A 428 -10.11 -7.41 -17.78
N PRO A 429 -9.37 -8.52 -17.61
CA PRO A 429 -9.84 -9.81 -18.07
C PRO A 429 -11.23 -10.10 -17.52
N GLU A 430 -12.03 -10.83 -18.28
CA GLU A 430 -13.30 -11.37 -17.78
C GLU A 430 -13.08 -12.04 -16.43
N ALA A 431 -14.07 -11.90 -15.55
CA ALA A 431 -14.07 -12.60 -14.26
C ALA A 431 -13.61 -14.02 -14.50
N LEU A 432 -12.61 -14.47 -13.77
CA LEU A 432 -12.34 -15.90 -13.69
C LEU A 432 -13.66 -16.52 -13.26
N SER A 433 -14.32 -17.24 -14.17
CA SER A 433 -15.64 -17.77 -13.93
C SER A 433 -15.61 -18.59 -12.64
N GLN A 434 -16.64 -18.48 -11.82
CA GLN A 434 -16.77 -19.33 -10.64
C GLN A 434 -16.55 -20.82 -11.00
N GLU A 435 -16.91 -21.25 -12.21
CA GLU A 435 -16.65 -22.59 -12.72
C GLU A 435 -15.15 -22.96 -12.84
N SER A 436 -14.25 -22.04 -13.17
CA SER A 436 -12.80 -22.32 -13.15
C SER A 436 -12.23 -22.37 -11.73
N VAL A 437 -12.96 -21.83 -10.75
CA VAL A 437 -12.63 -21.85 -9.32
C VAL A 437 -13.32 -23.03 -8.61
N GLU A 438 -14.48 -23.47 -9.06
CA GLU A 438 -15.26 -24.58 -8.47
C GLU A 438 -14.57 -25.96 -8.56
N ASN A 439 -13.71 -26.18 -9.56
CA ASN A 439 -12.99 -27.45 -9.71
C ASN A 439 -11.76 -27.65 -8.81
N ALA A 440 -11.44 -26.69 -7.94
CA ALA A 440 -10.40 -26.83 -6.94
C ALA A 440 -10.94 -26.46 -5.55
N LEU A 441 -11.89 -27.23 -5.04
CA LEU A 441 -12.51 -27.05 -3.74
C LEU A 441 -11.46 -26.95 -2.62
N LEU A 442 -11.48 -25.84 -1.86
CA LEU A 442 -11.04 -25.93 -0.46
C LEU A 442 -11.99 -26.95 0.20
N PRO A 443 -11.48 -27.90 0.98
CA PRO A 443 -12.33 -28.84 1.67
C PRO A 443 -13.40 -28.11 2.47
N ASP A 444 -14.59 -28.70 2.56
CA ASP A 444 -15.66 -28.22 3.41
C ASP A 444 -15.11 -27.94 4.83
N GLY A 445 -15.36 -26.73 5.34
CA GLY A 445 -14.91 -26.34 6.66
C GLY A 445 -13.64 -25.46 6.71
N TRP A 446 -12.97 -25.18 5.61
CA TRP A 446 -11.81 -24.26 5.62
C TRP A 446 -12.19 -22.84 6.01
N VAL A 447 -13.27 -22.31 5.45
CA VAL A 447 -13.75 -20.96 5.79
C VAL A 447 -14.11 -20.88 7.27
N SER A 448 -14.77 -21.92 7.82
CA SER A 448 -15.05 -22.00 9.26
C SER A 448 -13.79 -21.96 10.10
N ARG A 449 -12.73 -22.70 9.76
CA ARG A 449 -11.45 -22.67 10.50
C ARG A 449 -10.76 -21.31 10.42
N VAL A 450 -10.89 -20.64 9.29
CA VAL A 450 -10.39 -19.26 9.14
C VAL A 450 -11.19 -18.30 10.02
N ASP A 451 -12.53 -18.43 10.04
CA ASP A 451 -13.40 -17.57 10.86
C ASP A 451 -13.18 -17.83 12.38
N ASP A 452 -12.93 -19.10 12.79
CA ASP A 452 -12.52 -19.44 14.16
C ASP A 452 -11.19 -18.74 14.53
N MET A 453 -10.21 -18.76 13.61
CA MET A 453 -8.95 -18.06 13.81
C MET A 453 -9.13 -16.54 13.84
N VAL A 454 -10.03 -15.98 13.03
CA VAL A 454 -10.38 -14.54 13.07
C VAL A 454 -10.92 -14.18 14.45
N SER A 455 -11.85 -14.98 15.00
CA SER A 455 -12.41 -14.78 16.33
C SER A 455 -11.34 -14.83 17.40
N PHE A 456 -10.46 -15.82 17.35
CA PHE A 456 -9.32 -15.95 18.26
C PHE A 456 -8.38 -14.73 18.20
N LEU A 457 -8.00 -14.28 17.01
CA LEU A 457 -7.14 -13.11 16.85
C LEU A 457 -7.82 -11.82 17.34
N HIS A 458 -9.15 -11.73 17.23
CA HIS A 458 -9.93 -10.62 17.75
C HIS A 458 -9.90 -10.59 19.29
N ASP A 459 -10.15 -11.73 19.94
CA ASP A 459 -10.15 -11.83 21.41
C ASP A 459 -8.77 -11.50 22.02
N LYS A 460 -7.69 -11.87 21.34
CA LYS A 460 -6.32 -11.52 21.74
C LYS A 460 -5.95 -10.05 21.47
N ASN A 461 -6.81 -9.31 20.75
CA ASN A 461 -6.64 -7.87 20.51
C ASN A 461 -7.25 -7.01 21.63
N VAL A 462 -8.08 -7.58 22.49
CA VAL A 462 -8.78 -6.90 23.60
C VAL A 462 -8.03 -7.03 24.93
N GLY A 463 -6.93 -7.80 25.01
CA GLY A 463 -6.14 -8.04 26.19
C GLY A 463 -4.83 -7.27 26.25
#